data_60a80c2d7afb9b540a91e62dea695e39
#
_entry.id   60a80c2d7afb9b540a91e62dea695e39
#
_cell.length_a   1.000
_cell.length_b   1.000
_cell.length_c   1.000
_cell.angle_alpha   90.00
_cell.angle_beta   90.00
_cell.angle_gamma   90.00
#
_symmetry.space_group_name_H-M   'P 1'
#
loop_
_entity.id
_entity.type
_entity.pdbx_description
1 polymer ?
#
loop_
_entity_poly.entity_id
_entity_poly.type
_entity_poly.pdbx_seq_one_letter_code
_entity_poly.pdbx_strand_id
1 'polypeptide(L)'
;TWDEAYDVITEKLIDIRNKYGADSIGGISSSRATNEENYLMQKMIRVAVGTNNIDGCARVCHAPTAWGMQQSFGTGAATNSVEDLKQADAIFLFGANPIKGHPVTGAKIKQAFMKGVTSIVVDPVKTKLADLATYHLQIRPGTNVAILNMMAHYIVTDNLVNEYFIESYTEKYNEFKNHVEGLNMDELEKLTGVSKELVKKAAHAYATAERAMEFHGLGVTEHFQGSKTVMLLSNLAMMTGNIGRNGVGLNPLRGQNNVQGAADMGVQPHQGAGYLDINKPE
;
A
#
# COMPACT_ATOMS: atom_id res chain seq x y z
N THR A 1 26.25 9.08 -31.47
CA THR A 1 25.08 8.51 -32.20
C THR A 1 24.45 7.37 -31.39
N TRP A 2 23.25 6.93 -31.72
CA TRP A 2 22.62 5.76 -31.13
C TRP A 2 23.37 4.48 -31.47
N ASP A 3 23.91 4.35 -32.67
CA ASP A 3 24.67 3.17 -33.10
C ASP A 3 25.93 3.00 -32.24
N GLU A 4 26.71 4.06 -32.04
CA GLU A 4 27.86 4.03 -31.12
C GLU A 4 27.47 3.65 -29.68
N ALA A 5 26.32 4.13 -29.20
CA ALA A 5 25.83 3.77 -27.84
C ALA A 5 25.46 2.29 -27.77
N TYR A 6 24.77 1.75 -28.78
CA TYR A 6 24.43 0.32 -28.84
C TYR A 6 25.66 -0.56 -28.93
N ASP A 7 26.66 -0.19 -29.72
CA ASP A 7 27.92 -0.94 -29.84
C ASP A 7 28.63 -1.02 -28.49
N VAL A 8 28.82 0.12 -27.82
CA VAL A 8 29.49 0.17 -26.50
C VAL A 8 28.71 -0.63 -25.45
N ILE A 9 27.37 -0.50 -25.37
CA ILE A 9 26.56 -1.22 -24.38
C ILE A 9 26.62 -2.71 -24.66
N THR A 10 26.47 -3.13 -25.92
CA THR A 10 26.48 -4.54 -26.30
C THR A 10 27.82 -5.19 -26.03
N GLU A 11 28.94 -4.55 -26.42
CA GLU A 11 30.28 -5.03 -26.13
C GLU A 11 30.47 -5.25 -24.62
N LYS A 12 30.12 -4.25 -23.80
CA LYS A 12 30.29 -4.32 -22.35
C LYS A 12 29.43 -5.39 -21.70
N LEU A 13 28.18 -5.54 -22.10
CA LEU A 13 27.31 -6.59 -21.58
C LEU A 13 27.80 -7.99 -21.93
N ILE A 14 28.29 -8.19 -23.18
CA ILE A 14 28.91 -9.45 -23.61
C ILE A 14 30.17 -9.76 -22.80
N ASP A 15 31.06 -8.80 -22.64
CA ASP A 15 32.30 -8.95 -21.87
C ASP A 15 32.02 -9.32 -20.41
N ILE A 16 31.10 -8.61 -19.76
CA ILE A 16 30.72 -8.88 -18.36
C ILE A 16 30.08 -10.26 -18.24
N ARG A 17 29.15 -10.59 -19.12
CA ARG A 17 28.51 -11.90 -19.13
C ARG A 17 29.51 -13.04 -19.32
N ASN A 18 30.45 -12.90 -20.26
CA ASN A 18 31.47 -13.92 -20.53
C ASN A 18 32.45 -14.09 -19.37
N LYS A 19 32.77 -12.99 -18.68
CA LYS A 19 33.76 -12.98 -17.60
C LYS A 19 33.18 -13.41 -16.25
N TYR A 20 31.96 -12.99 -15.95
CA TYR A 20 31.38 -13.12 -14.61
C TYR A 20 30.05 -13.91 -14.57
N GLY A 21 29.54 -14.34 -15.72
CA GLY A 21 28.24 -15.02 -15.84
C GLY A 21 27.07 -14.07 -16.02
N ALA A 22 25.93 -14.63 -16.47
CA ALA A 22 24.71 -13.86 -16.74
C ALA A 22 24.15 -13.16 -15.49
N ASP A 23 24.25 -13.80 -14.33
CA ASP A 23 23.70 -13.27 -13.05
C ASP A 23 24.48 -12.09 -12.49
N SER A 24 25.62 -11.72 -13.10
CA SER A 24 26.32 -10.47 -12.78
C SER A 24 25.64 -9.22 -13.39
N ILE A 25 24.65 -9.42 -14.25
CA ILE A 25 23.90 -8.37 -14.92
C ILE A 25 22.48 -8.34 -14.36
N GLY A 26 21.96 -7.15 -14.12
CA GLY A 26 20.57 -6.94 -13.73
C GLY A 26 19.93 -5.81 -14.52
N GLY A 27 18.60 -5.85 -14.62
CA GLY A 27 17.80 -4.81 -15.26
C GLY A 27 16.76 -4.22 -14.31
N ILE A 28 16.56 -2.91 -14.37
CA ILE A 28 15.49 -2.23 -13.66
C ILE A 28 14.66 -1.46 -14.69
N SER A 29 13.38 -1.80 -14.81
CA SER A 29 12.46 -1.10 -15.69
C SER A 29 11.55 -0.14 -14.92
N SER A 30 10.95 0.79 -15.64
CA SER A 30 10.15 1.86 -15.06
C SER A 30 8.65 1.62 -15.27
N SER A 31 7.88 1.78 -14.20
CA SER A 31 6.41 1.83 -14.28
C SER A 31 5.86 3.12 -14.92
N ARG A 32 6.72 3.98 -15.47
CA ARG A 32 6.34 5.12 -16.33
C ARG A 32 6.54 4.83 -17.81
N ALA A 33 7.24 3.75 -18.14
CA ALA A 33 7.42 3.25 -19.49
C ALA A 33 6.15 2.56 -20.01
N THR A 34 6.05 2.42 -21.33
CA THR A 34 4.92 1.71 -21.97
C THR A 34 4.98 0.21 -21.70
N ASN A 35 3.91 -0.52 -22.03
CA ASN A 35 3.91 -1.99 -21.94
C ASN A 35 4.94 -2.61 -22.85
N GLU A 36 5.09 -2.07 -24.04
CA GLU A 36 6.04 -2.54 -25.06
C GLU A 36 7.49 -2.39 -24.56
N GLU A 37 7.84 -1.25 -24.00
CA GLU A 37 9.18 -0.99 -23.44
C GLU A 37 9.46 -1.92 -22.24
N ASN A 38 8.49 -2.10 -21.35
CA ASN A 38 8.62 -3.01 -20.23
C ASN A 38 8.78 -4.46 -20.70
N TYR A 39 8.00 -4.90 -21.69
CA TYR A 39 8.12 -6.24 -22.27
C TYR A 39 9.49 -6.45 -22.94
N LEU A 40 9.96 -5.47 -23.73
CA LEU A 40 11.25 -5.56 -24.40
C LEU A 40 12.41 -5.61 -23.38
N MET A 41 12.33 -4.83 -22.31
CA MET A 41 13.36 -4.81 -21.27
C MET A 41 13.46 -6.18 -20.57
N GLN A 42 12.34 -6.76 -20.13
CA GLN A 42 12.36 -8.07 -19.50
C GLN A 42 12.79 -9.16 -20.47
N LYS A 43 12.39 -9.09 -21.75
CA LYS A 43 12.80 -10.04 -22.78
C LYS A 43 14.30 -9.95 -23.03
N MET A 44 14.87 -8.75 -23.10
CA MET A 44 16.31 -8.57 -23.24
C MET A 44 17.08 -9.22 -22.10
N ILE A 45 16.69 -8.96 -20.85
CA ILE A 45 17.37 -9.53 -19.67
C ILE A 45 17.25 -11.05 -19.63
N ARG A 46 16.05 -11.61 -19.88
CA ARG A 46 15.83 -13.05 -19.80
C ARG A 46 16.39 -13.82 -20.99
N VAL A 47 16.20 -13.31 -22.20
CA VAL A 47 16.58 -14.06 -23.42
C VAL A 47 17.99 -13.72 -23.88
N ALA A 48 18.35 -12.43 -23.97
CA ALA A 48 19.67 -12.04 -24.50
C ALA A 48 20.77 -12.16 -23.43
N VAL A 49 20.52 -11.69 -22.21
CA VAL A 49 21.48 -11.80 -21.10
C VAL A 49 21.44 -13.20 -20.50
N GLY A 50 20.28 -13.80 -20.32
CA GLY A 50 20.10 -15.15 -19.79
C GLY A 50 19.97 -15.20 -18.27
N THR A 51 19.33 -14.19 -17.65
CA THR A 51 19.10 -14.16 -16.21
C THR A 51 17.67 -13.67 -15.88
N ASN A 52 17.18 -14.00 -14.69
CA ASN A 52 15.93 -13.46 -14.15
C ASN A 52 16.15 -12.21 -13.25
N ASN A 53 17.33 -11.62 -13.27
CA ASN A 53 17.65 -10.41 -12.52
C ASN A 53 17.01 -9.16 -13.17
N ILE A 54 15.70 -9.17 -13.29
CA ILE A 54 14.86 -8.06 -13.77
C ILE A 54 13.86 -7.68 -12.69
N ASP A 55 13.78 -6.41 -12.36
CA ASP A 55 12.75 -5.89 -11.45
C ASP A 55 12.29 -4.50 -11.90
N GLY A 56 11.28 -3.97 -11.25
CA GLY A 56 10.72 -2.65 -11.51
C GLY A 56 10.55 -1.82 -10.25
N CYS A 57 10.27 -0.54 -10.45
CA CYS A 57 10.05 0.38 -9.34
C CYS A 57 8.87 -0.01 -8.43
N ALA A 58 7.96 -0.89 -8.88
CA ALA A 58 6.89 -1.46 -8.05
C ALA A 58 7.43 -2.17 -6.80
N ARG A 59 8.67 -2.67 -6.82
CA ARG A 59 9.32 -3.37 -5.69
C ARG A 59 9.31 -2.54 -4.41
N VAL A 60 9.65 -1.26 -4.48
CA VAL A 60 9.66 -0.35 -3.33
C VAL A 60 8.37 0.46 -3.21
N CYS A 61 7.59 0.55 -4.29
CA CYS A 61 6.35 1.32 -4.36
C CYS A 61 5.19 0.61 -3.64
N HIS A 62 4.52 -0.33 -4.30
CA HIS A 62 3.36 -1.02 -3.79
C HIS A 62 3.47 -2.57 -3.75
N ALA A 63 4.66 -3.14 -3.96
CA ALA A 63 4.88 -4.55 -3.63
C ALA A 63 4.61 -4.85 -2.15
N PRO A 64 4.95 -3.94 -1.19
CA PRO A 64 4.53 -4.11 0.20
C PRO A 64 3.01 -4.13 0.39
N THR A 65 2.24 -3.33 -0.38
CA THR A 65 0.77 -3.40 -0.38
C THR A 65 0.27 -4.74 -0.90
N ALA A 66 0.76 -5.15 -2.07
CA ALA A 66 0.33 -6.40 -2.70
C ALA A 66 0.60 -7.58 -1.76
N TRP A 67 1.77 -7.64 -1.16
CA TRP A 67 2.13 -8.70 -0.21
C TRP A 67 1.29 -8.63 1.07
N GLY A 68 1.16 -7.45 1.70
CA GLY A 68 0.41 -7.29 2.95
C GLY A 68 -1.07 -7.63 2.80
N MET A 69 -1.72 -7.15 1.73
CA MET A 69 -3.11 -7.48 1.42
C MET A 69 -3.29 -8.95 1.02
N GLN A 70 -2.33 -9.53 0.29
CA GLN A 70 -2.33 -10.96 -0.03
C GLN A 70 -2.32 -11.83 1.23
N GLN A 71 -1.54 -11.46 2.24
CA GLN A 71 -1.52 -12.18 3.53
C GLN A 71 -2.84 -12.05 4.29
N SER A 72 -3.50 -10.89 4.20
CA SER A 72 -4.73 -10.61 4.96
C SER A 72 -6.00 -11.02 4.23
N PHE A 73 -6.08 -10.75 2.92
CA PHE A 73 -7.32 -10.90 2.12
C PHE A 73 -7.22 -11.95 0.99
N GLY A 74 -6.02 -12.52 0.77
CA GLY A 74 -5.77 -13.41 -0.36
C GLY A 74 -5.66 -12.69 -1.72
N THR A 75 -5.66 -11.35 -1.74
CA THR A 75 -5.50 -10.54 -2.97
C THR A 75 -4.76 -9.24 -2.67
N GLY A 76 -3.96 -8.77 -3.62
CA GLY A 76 -3.21 -7.50 -3.51
C GLY A 76 -3.85 -6.32 -4.22
N ALA A 77 -5.09 -6.46 -4.68
CA ALA A 77 -5.84 -5.41 -5.37
C ALA A 77 -6.69 -4.57 -4.40
N ALA A 78 -7.07 -3.35 -4.82
CA ALA A 78 -8.08 -2.57 -4.10
C ALA A 78 -9.37 -3.39 -3.92
N THR A 79 -9.94 -3.33 -2.72
CA THR A 79 -11.16 -4.11 -2.40
C THR A 79 -12.42 -3.52 -2.98
N ASN A 80 -12.40 -2.21 -3.25
CA ASN A 80 -13.55 -1.44 -3.71
C ASN A 80 -13.19 -0.47 -4.84
N SER A 81 -14.19 0.02 -5.54
CA SER A 81 -13.99 1.05 -6.55
C SER A 81 -13.95 2.46 -5.92
N VAL A 82 -13.30 3.41 -6.60
CA VAL A 82 -13.30 4.82 -6.18
C VAL A 82 -14.71 5.44 -6.21
N GLU A 83 -15.64 4.88 -6.98
CA GLU A 83 -17.01 5.35 -7.04
C GLU A 83 -17.80 5.07 -5.74
N ASP A 84 -17.40 4.06 -4.98
CA ASP A 84 -18.00 3.71 -3.68
C ASP A 84 -17.79 4.81 -2.62
N LEU A 85 -16.81 5.69 -2.83
CA LEU A 85 -16.55 6.86 -1.99
C LEU A 85 -17.80 7.75 -1.80
N LYS A 86 -18.74 7.71 -2.76
CA LYS A 86 -20.02 8.45 -2.66
C LYS A 86 -20.93 7.94 -1.53
N GLN A 87 -20.70 6.72 -1.06
CA GLN A 87 -21.50 6.05 -0.03
C GLN A 87 -20.77 6.02 1.33
N ALA A 88 -19.47 6.41 1.36
CA ALA A 88 -18.70 6.44 2.59
C ALA A 88 -19.14 7.59 3.51
N ASP A 89 -19.30 7.33 4.78
CA ASP A 89 -19.56 8.31 5.83
C ASP A 89 -18.32 8.60 6.69
N ALA A 90 -17.27 7.77 6.55
CA ALA A 90 -15.94 8.05 7.04
C ALA A 90 -14.87 7.73 5.99
N ILE A 91 -13.83 8.55 5.92
CA ILE A 91 -12.67 8.35 5.05
C ILE A 91 -11.41 8.39 5.89
N PHE A 92 -10.64 7.31 5.83
CA PHE A 92 -9.33 7.19 6.46
C PHE A 92 -8.24 7.26 5.39
N LEU A 93 -7.44 8.33 5.41
CA LEU A 93 -6.36 8.57 4.45
C LEU A 93 -5.02 8.49 5.16
N PHE A 94 -4.15 7.55 4.76
CA PHE A 94 -2.86 7.34 5.38
C PHE A 94 -1.69 7.45 4.40
N GLY A 95 -0.74 8.34 4.70
CA GLY A 95 0.51 8.47 3.96
C GLY A 95 0.32 8.73 2.47
N ALA A 96 -0.66 9.57 2.13
CA ALA A 96 -1.00 9.89 0.74
C ALA A 96 -1.43 11.35 0.58
N ASN A 97 -1.03 11.95 -0.54
CA ASN A 97 -1.48 13.28 -0.95
C ASN A 97 -2.16 13.21 -2.33
N PRO A 98 -3.41 12.69 -2.38
CA PRO A 98 -4.10 12.49 -3.65
C PRO A 98 -4.42 13.78 -4.40
N ILE A 99 -4.46 14.93 -3.74
CA ILE A 99 -4.59 16.23 -4.44
C ILE A 99 -3.43 16.45 -5.43
N LYS A 100 -2.22 15.99 -5.07
CA LYS A 100 -1.04 16.11 -5.94
C LYS A 100 -0.83 14.88 -6.84
N GLY A 101 -0.94 13.69 -6.27
CA GLY A 101 -0.60 12.45 -6.97
C GLY A 101 -1.75 11.83 -7.78
N HIS A 102 -3.01 12.09 -7.41
CA HIS A 102 -4.21 11.50 -8.01
C HIS A 102 -5.33 12.54 -8.09
N PRO A 103 -5.19 13.59 -8.92
CA PRO A 103 -6.02 14.79 -8.82
C PRO A 103 -7.53 14.52 -8.95
N VAL A 104 -7.95 13.56 -9.78
CA VAL A 104 -9.37 13.20 -9.91
C VAL A 104 -9.91 12.56 -8.63
N THR A 105 -9.21 11.55 -8.08
CA THR A 105 -9.57 10.92 -6.81
C THR A 105 -9.47 11.91 -5.65
N GLY A 106 -8.41 12.73 -5.64
CA GLY A 106 -8.20 13.78 -4.64
C GLY A 106 -9.32 14.82 -4.63
N ALA A 107 -9.83 15.20 -5.79
CA ALA A 107 -10.98 16.10 -5.90
C ALA A 107 -12.25 15.47 -5.31
N LYS A 108 -12.50 14.17 -5.56
CA LYS A 108 -13.64 13.44 -4.98
C LYS A 108 -13.53 13.34 -3.45
N ILE A 109 -12.34 12.98 -2.93
CA ILE A 109 -12.08 12.94 -1.47
C ILE A 109 -12.27 14.33 -0.85
N LYS A 110 -11.72 15.39 -1.46
CA LYS A 110 -11.89 16.76 -1.00
C LYS A 110 -13.36 17.17 -0.95
N GLN A 111 -14.13 16.83 -1.98
CA GLN A 111 -15.56 17.13 -2.01
C GLN A 111 -16.32 16.40 -0.88
N ALA A 112 -15.96 15.16 -0.57
CA ALA A 112 -16.53 14.42 0.54
C ALA A 112 -16.21 15.08 1.88
N PHE A 113 -14.96 15.50 2.12
CA PHE A 113 -14.57 16.25 3.32
C PHE A 113 -15.36 17.57 3.46
N MET A 114 -15.50 18.32 2.38
CA MET A 114 -16.27 19.57 2.36
C MET A 114 -17.78 19.37 2.59
N LYS A 115 -18.30 18.18 2.33
CA LYS A 115 -19.71 17.80 2.61
C LYS A 115 -19.90 17.29 4.03
N GLY A 116 -18.87 17.25 4.86
CA GLY A 116 -18.93 16.84 6.25
C GLY A 116 -18.75 15.34 6.50
N VAL A 117 -18.28 14.57 5.51
CA VAL A 117 -17.87 13.17 5.74
C VAL A 117 -16.76 13.16 6.78
N THR A 118 -16.90 12.31 7.79
CA THR A 118 -15.86 12.14 8.82
C THR A 118 -14.53 11.80 8.19
N SER A 119 -13.50 12.57 8.47
CA SER A 119 -12.22 12.43 7.78
C SER A 119 -11.06 12.33 8.76
N ILE A 120 -10.28 11.26 8.58
CA ILE A 120 -9.10 10.98 9.38
C ILE A 120 -7.91 10.97 8.44
N VAL A 121 -6.93 11.83 8.68
CA VAL A 121 -5.70 11.90 7.88
C VAL A 121 -4.51 11.59 8.77
N VAL A 122 -3.72 10.59 8.41
CA VAL A 122 -2.46 10.23 9.06
C VAL A 122 -1.32 10.57 8.12
N ASP A 123 -0.60 11.63 8.42
CA ASP A 123 0.51 12.11 7.59
C ASP A 123 1.44 13.01 8.43
N PRO A 124 2.77 12.89 8.31
CA PRO A 124 3.70 13.79 8.98
C PRO A 124 3.61 15.23 8.47
N VAL A 125 3.09 15.43 7.26
CA VAL A 125 2.93 16.75 6.64
C VAL A 125 1.48 17.18 6.71
N LYS A 126 1.24 18.44 7.10
CA LYS A 126 -0.08 19.06 7.05
C LYS A 126 -0.44 19.36 5.59
N THR A 127 -0.97 18.37 4.90
CA THR A 127 -1.45 18.50 3.51
C THR A 127 -2.75 19.29 3.44
N LYS A 128 -3.19 19.68 2.22
CA LYS A 128 -4.51 20.35 2.04
C LYS A 128 -5.68 19.50 2.54
N LEU A 129 -5.59 18.18 2.47
CA LEU A 129 -6.63 17.30 3.02
C LEU A 129 -6.52 17.20 4.54
N ALA A 130 -5.31 17.19 5.09
CA ALA A 130 -5.11 17.26 6.54
C ALA A 130 -5.66 18.56 7.16
N ASP A 131 -5.57 19.69 6.44
CA ASP A 131 -6.17 20.97 6.85
C ASP A 131 -7.71 20.93 6.91
N LEU A 132 -8.33 20.13 6.07
CA LEU A 132 -9.78 19.95 5.97
C LEU A 132 -10.30 18.80 6.83
N ALA A 133 -9.42 17.97 7.35
CA ALA A 133 -9.78 16.74 8.05
C ALA A 133 -10.43 17.01 9.41
N THR A 134 -11.37 16.14 9.78
CA THR A 134 -11.93 16.12 11.14
C THR A 134 -10.84 15.78 12.15
N TYR A 135 -9.94 14.85 11.81
CA TYR A 135 -8.81 14.45 12.63
C TYR A 135 -7.54 14.37 11.79
N HIS A 136 -6.51 15.14 12.16
CA HIS A 136 -5.17 15.00 11.60
C HIS A 136 -4.24 14.39 12.65
N LEU A 137 -3.84 13.14 12.43
CA LEU A 137 -2.85 12.44 13.23
C LEU A 137 -1.48 12.73 12.62
N GLN A 138 -0.83 13.80 13.08
CA GLN A 138 0.46 14.24 12.55
C GLN A 138 1.59 13.43 13.20
N ILE A 139 1.86 12.26 12.63
CA ILE A 139 2.83 11.30 13.14
C ILE A 139 4.29 11.74 12.87
N ARG A 140 5.21 11.25 13.68
CA ARG A 140 6.64 11.27 13.31
C ARG A 140 6.90 10.22 12.23
N PRO A 141 7.76 10.52 11.21
CA PRO A 141 8.16 9.54 10.21
C PRO A 141 8.68 8.24 10.85
N GLY A 142 8.30 7.09 10.28
CA GLY A 142 8.71 5.77 10.79
C GLY A 142 7.81 5.17 11.87
N THR A 143 6.74 5.85 12.29
CA THR A 143 5.85 5.39 13.38
C THR A 143 4.49 4.85 12.91
N ASN A 144 4.40 4.44 11.66
CA ASN A 144 3.16 3.96 11.05
C ASN A 144 2.53 2.77 11.80
N VAL A 145 3.34 1.78 12.14
CA VAL A 145 2.87 0.61 12.91
C VAL A 145 2.39 1.01 14.29
N ALA A 146 3.09 1.94 14.95
CA ALA A 146 2.75 2.40 16.28
C ALA A 146 1.38 3.10 16.31
N ILE A 147 1.10 4.02 15.38
CA ILE A 147 -0.18 4.74 15.33
C ILE A 147 -1.36 3.81 15.05
N LEU A 148 -1.20 2.83 14.14
CA LEU A 148 -2.26 1.85 13.86
C LEU A 148 -2.50 0.90 15.04
N ASN A 149 -1.46 0.50 15.74
CA ASN A 149 -1.58 -0.26 16.99
C ASN A 149 -2.32 0.53 18.08
N MET A 150 -2.05 1.83 18.21
CA MET A 150 -2.82 2.69 19.14
C MET A 150 -4.31 2.75 18.74
N MET A 151 -4.62 2.88 17.45
CA MET A 151 -6.03 2.84 16.98
C MET A 151 -6.67 1.49 17.27
N ALA A 152 -5.98 0.38 16.95
CA ALA A 152 -6.46 -0.97 17.22
C ALA A 152 -6.70 -1.21 18.72
N HIS A 153 -5.81 -0.73 19.58
CA HIS A 153 -5.97 -0.79 21.03
C HIS A 153 -7.31 -0.19 21.48
N TYR A 154 -7.62 1.04 21.06
CA TYR A 154 -8.89 1.69 21.45
C TYR A 154 -10.11 1.01 20.83
N ILE A 155 -10.03 0.51 19.60
CA ILE A 155 -11.14 -0.25 18.98
C ILE A 155 -11.44 -1.50 19.79
N VAL A 156 -10.42 -2.21 20.25
CA VAL A 156 -10.57 -3.43 21.05
C VAL A 156 -11.03 -3.14 22.47
N THR A 157 -10.34 -2.25 23.19
CA THR A 157 -10.59 -1.98 24.62
C THR A 157 -11.90 -1.25 24.87
N ASP A 158 -12.38 -0.47 23.93
CA ASP A 158 -13.66 0.25 24.01
C ASP A 158 -14.82 -0.56 23.37
N ASN A 159 -14.59 -1.84 23.01
CA ASN A 159 -15.59 -2.77 22.45
C ASN A 159 -16.26 -2.27 21.16
N LEU A 160 -15.48 -1.69 20.25
CA LEU A 160 -15.93 -1.15 18.97
C LEU A 160 -15.76 -2.13 17.80
N VAL A 161 -15.47 -3.38 18.08
CA VAL A 161 -15.25 -4.44 17.09
C VAL A 161 -16.60 -4.95 16.54
N ASN A 162 -16.58 -5.39 15.28
CA ASN A 162 -17.69 -6.12 14.69
C ASN A 162 -17.52 -7.62 14.97
N GLU A 163 -18.10 -8.09 16.09
CA GLU A 163 -17.97 -9.48 16.53
C GLU A 163 -18.44 -10.49 15.48
N TYR A 164 -19.56 -10.22 14.83
CA TYR A 164 -20.09 -11.09 13.76
C TYR A 164 -19.10 -11.26 12.62
N PHE A 165 -18.48 -10.16 12.18
CA PHE A 165 -17.49 -10.22 11.08
C PHE A 165 -16.25 -11.00 11.53
N ILE A 166 -15.78 -10.75 12.75
CA ILE A 166 -14.62 -11.43 13.31
C ILE A 166 -14.84 -12.93 13.36
N GLU A 167 -15.95 -13.38 13.96
CA GLU A 167 -16.27 -14.79 14.13
C GLU A 167 -16.50 -15.51 12.79
N SER A 168 -17.13 -14.83 11.81
CA SER A 168 -17.53 -15.45 10.55
C SER A 168 -16.42 -15.47 9.50
N TYR A 169 -15.49 -14.50 9.51
CA TYR A 169 -14.61 -14.24 8.36
C TYR A 169 -13.13 -14.06 8.73
N THR A 170 -12.75 -14.14 10.00
CA THR A 170 -11.36 -13.94 10.40
C THR A 170 -10.82 -15.11 11.22
N GLU A 171 -9.49 -15.18 11.28
CA GLU A 171 -8.78 -16.13 12.16
C GLU A 171 -7.77 -15.37 13.02
N LYS A 172 -7.33 -16.00 14.13
CA LYS A 172 -6.28 -15.48 15.03
C LYS A 172 -6.60 -14.13 15.69
N TYR A 173 -7.86 -13.75 15.75
CA TYR A 173 -8.26 -12.49 16.38
C TYR A 173 -7.82 -12.40 17.85
N ASN A 174 -7.94 -13.49 18.60
CA ASN A 174 -7.57 -13.48 20.03
C ASN A 174 -6.07 -13.22 20.26
N GLU A 175 -5.20 -13.71 19.37
CA GLU A 175 -3.76 -13.42 19.43
C GLU A 175 -3.50 -11.93 19.20
N PHE A 176 -4.17 -11.35 18.20
CA PHE A 176 -4.08 -9.93 17.90
C PHE A 176 -4.66 -9.06 19.03
N LYS A 177 -5.82 -9.43 19.57
CA LYS A 177 -6.46 -8.78 20.72
C LYS A 177 -5.51 -8.71 21.90
N ASN A 178 -4.95 -9.85 22.32
CA ASN A 178 -4.01 -9.92 23.43
C ASN A 178 -2.77 -9.04 23.21
N HIS A 179 -2.28 -8.98 21.96
CA HIS A 179 -1.15 -8.13 21.61
C HIS A 179 -1.50 -6.65 21.82
N VAL A 180 -2.62 -6.17 21.26
CA VAL A 180 -2.96 -4.73 21.32
C VAL A 180 -3.43 -4.29 22.72
N GLU A 181 -4.04 -5.16 23.50
CA GLU A 181 -4.40 -4.90 24.91
C GLU A 181 -3.16 -4.70 25.79
N GLY A 182 -2.08 -5.43 25.51
CA GLY A 182 -0.82 -5.35 26.28
C GLY A 182 0.10 -4.16 25.91
N LEU A 183 -0.32 -3.26 25.02
CA LEU A 183 0.51 -2.15 24.57
C LEU A 183 0.65 -1.04 25.62
N ASN A 184 1.86 -0.48 25.73
CA ASN A 184 2.09 0.70 26.56
C ASN A 184 1.76 1.97 25.76
N MET A 185 0.57 2.51 26.01
CA MET A 185 0.05 3.67 25.29
C MET A 185 0.83 4.95 25.56
N ASP A 186 1.48 5.11 26.73
CA ASP A 186 2.31 6.26 27.05
C ASP A 186 3.62 6.27 26.24
N GLU A 187 4.20 5.09 26.03
CA GLU A 187 5.37 4.94 25.15
C GLU A 187 5.02 5.20 23.69
N LEU A 188 3.87 4.68 23.22
CA LEU A 188 3.42 4.88 21.84
C LEU A 188 3.06 6.35 21.56
N GLU A 189 2.47 7.05 22.51
CA GLU A 189 2.23 8.50 22.43
C GLU A 189 3.55 9.27 22.25
N LYS A 190 4.54 8.99 23.09
CA LYS A 190 5.87 9.60 22.99
C LYS A 190 6.55 9.27 21.65
N LEU A 191 6.41 8.04 21.17
CA LEU A 191 7.01 7.55 19.93
C LEU A 191 6.38 8.24 18.72
N THR A 192 5.06 8.23 18.63
CA THR A 192 4.31 8.78 17.50
C THR A 192 4.26 10.30 17.48
N GLY A 193 4.28 10.92 18.66
CA GLY A 193 4.07 12.36 18.84
C GLY A 193 2.61 12.78 18.72
N VAL A 194 1.67 11.84 18.72
CA VAL A 194 0.22 12.08 18.65
C VAL A 194 -0.43 11.72 19.98
N SER A 195 -1.24 12.64 20.55
CA SER A 195 -1.85 12.40 21.86
C SER A 195 -2.82 11.21 21.84
N LYS A 196 -2.85 10.48 22.94
CA LYS A 196 -3.76 9.33 23.14
C LYS A 196 -5.23 9.72 22.92
N GLU A 197 -5.62 10.90 23.38
CA GLU A 197 -6.99 11.41 23.24
C GLU A 197 -7.36 11.64 21.77
N LEU A 198 -6.43 12.17 20.97
CA LEU A 198 -6.67 12.40 19.55
C LEU A 198 -6.77 11.07 18.79
N VAL A 199 -5.88 10.10 19.09
CA VAL A 199 -5.93 8.78 18.50
C VAL A 199 -7.21 8.05 18.88
N LYS A 200 -7.63 8.12 20.15
CA LYS A 200 -8.88 7.54 20.62
C LYS A 200 -10.09 8.09 19.86
N LYS A 201 -10.19 9.42 19.72
CA LYS A 201 -11.27 10.06 18.94
C LYS A 201 -11.29 9.60 17.49
N ALA A 202 -10.12 9.53 16.85
CA ALA A 202 -10.01 9.06 15.47
C ALA A 202 -10.39 7.58 15.33
N ALA A 203 -9.95 6.73 16.25
CA ALA A 203 -10.28 5.31 16.29
C ALA A 203 -11.79 5.08 16.45
N HIS A 204 -12.43 5.80 17.38
CA HIS A 204 -13.88 5.78 17.57
C HIS A 204 -14.61 6.22 16.29
N ALA A 205 -14.22 7.36 15.72
CA ALA A 205 -14.84 7.89 14.50
C ALA A 205 -14.74 6.92 13.31
N TYR A 206 -13.63 6.18 13.20
CA TYR A 206 -13.44 5.15 12.19
C TYR A 206 -14.32 3.91 12.48
N ALA A 207 -14.29 3.42 13.72
CA ALA A 207 -14.93 2.15 14.06
C ALA A 207 -16.45 2.23 14.17
N THR A 208 -17.00 3.41 14.53
CA THR A 208 -18.45 3.63 14.63
C THR A 208 -19.10 4.12 13.36
N ALA A 209 -18.32 4.41 12.32
CA ALA A 209 -18.84 4.73 11.01
C ALA A 209 -19.59 3.52 10.42
N GLU A 210 -20.74 3.75 9.79
CA GLU A 210 -21.44 2.67 9.09
C GLU A 210 -20.62 2.17 7.90
N ARG A 211 -19.92 3.10 7.22
CA ARG A 211 -19.12 2.84 6.01
C ARG A 211 -17.83 3.64 6.04
N ALA A 212 -16.76 3.05 6.54
CA ALA A 212 -15.44 3.65 6.48
C ALA A 212 -14.62 3.13 5.29
N MET A 213 -14.12 4.04 4.48
CA MET A 213 -13.30 3.74 3.31
C MET A 213 -11.87 4.20 3.54
N GLU A 214 -10.93 3.28 3.40
CA GLU A 214 -9.51 3.52 3.61
C GLU A 214 -8.77 3.78 2.30
N PHE A 215 -7.87 4.75 2.32
CA PHE A 215 -6.92 5.02 1.24
C PHE A 215 -5.52 5.13 1.81
N HIS A 216 -4.55 4.50 1.16
CA HIS A 216 -3.15 4.65 1.54
C HIS A 216 -2.25 4.84 0.33
N GLY A 217 -1.11 5.48 0.55
CA GLY A 217 -0.11 5.71 -0.49
C GLY A 217 1.28 5.29 -0.07
N LEU A 218 2.28 5.87 -0.73
CA LEU A 218 3.70 5.54 -0.56
C LEU A 218 4.24 5.85 0.84
N GLY A 219 3.63 6.80 1.56
CA GLY A 219 3.96 7.08 2.96
C GLY A 219 3.65 5.91 3.90
N VAL A 220 2.88 4.91 3.44
CA VAL A 220 2.65 3.64 4.14
C VAL A 220 3.65 2.58 3.69
N THR A 221 3.91 2.47 2.39
CA THR A 221 4.58 1.31 1.81
C THR A 221 6.09 1.47 1.66
N GLU A 222 6.60 2.67 1.41
CA GLU A 222 8.03 2.94 1.25
C GLU A 222 8.75 3.09 2.61
N HIS A 223 8.51 2.12 3.48
CA HIS A 223 9.10 2.00 4.81
C HIS A 223 9.59 0.58 5.08
N PHE A 224 10.55 0.43 5.98
CA PHE A 224 11.03 -0.88 6.42
C PHE A 224 9.90 -1.82 6.88
N GLN A 225 8.85 -1.26 7.49
CA GLN A 225 7.68 -1.99 7.97
C GLN A 225 6.46 -1.82 7.05
N GLY A 226 6.63 -1.47 5.77
CA GLY A 226 5.53 -1.16 4.85
C GLY A 226 4.48 -2.25 4.77
N SER A 227 4.89 -3.50 4.55
CA SER A 227 3.96 -4.64 4.49
C SER A 227 3.20 -4.86 5.79
N LYS A 228 3.88 -4.72 6.95
CA LYS A 228 3.23 -4.83 8.27
C LYS A 228 2.22 -3.71 8.50
N THR A 229 2.51 -2.50 8.04
CA THR A 229 1.58 -1.37 8.10
C THR A 229 0.31 -1.67 7.29
N VAL A 230 0.46 -2.24 6.07
CA VAL A 230 -0.69 -2.63 5.24
C VAL A 230 -1.51 -3.76 5.90
N MET A 231 -0.87 -4.75 6.51
CA MET A 231 -1.57 -5.79 7.27
C MET A 231 -2.36 -5.20 8.45
N LEU A 232 -1.82 -4.19 9.13
CA LEU A 232 -2.56 -3.50 10.21
C LEU A 232 -3.75 -2.70 9.69
N LEU A 233 -3.65 -2.02 8.54
CA LEU A 233 -4.80 -1.40 7.87
C LEU A 233 -5.86 -2.46 7.55
N SER A 234 -5.45 -3.59 6.99
CA SER A 234 -6.36 -4.72 6.74
C SER A 234 -7.03 -5.22 8.03
N ASN A 235 -6.29 -5.30 9.14
CA ASN A 235 -6.83 -5.70 10.43
C ASN A 235 -7.87 -4.68 10.95
N LEU A 236 -7.63 -3.37 10.80
CA LEU A 236 -8.61 -2.36 11.17
C LEU A 236 -9.91 -2.52 10.38
N ALA A 237 -9.81 -2.73 9.06
CA ALA A 237 -10.97 -2.95 8.19
C ALA A 237 -11.75 -4.21 8.60
N MET A 238 -11.05 -5.32 8.88
CA MET A 238 -11.70 -6.57 9.31
C MET A 238 -12.33 -6.45 10.70
N MET A 239 -11.61 -5.88 11.67
CA MET A 239 -12.14 -5.73 13.04
C MET A 239 -13.43 -4.93 13.11
N THR A 240 -13.60 -3.98 12.22
CA THR A 240 -14.76 -3.08 12.19
C THR A 240 -15.80 -3.45 11.14
N GLY A 241 -15.56 -4.53 10.35
CA GLY A 241 -16.44 -4.95 9.26
C GLY A 241 -16.48 -3.97 8.09
N ASN A 242 -15.45 -3.13 7.95
CA ASN A 242 -15.34 -2.15 6.86
C ASN A 242 -14.71 -2.75 5.60
N ILE A 243 -15.17 -3.94 5.21
CA ILE A 243 -14.76 -4.66 4.00
C ILE A 243 -15.92 -5.51 3.47
N GLY A 244 -15.91 -5.79 2.18
CA GLY A 244 -16.85 -6.74 1.54
C GLY A 244 -18.22 -6.17 1.19
N ARG A 245 -18.42 -4.85 1.22
CA ARG A 245 -19.66 -4.15 0.85
C ARG A 245 -19.37 -2.78 0.25
N ASN A 246 -20.38 -2.13 -0.34
CA ASN A 246 -20.19 -0.81 -0.96
C ASN A 246 -19.94 0.27 0.08
N GLY A 247 -19.08 1.23 -0.27
CA GLY A 247 -18.74 2.40 0.56
C GLY A 247 -17.72 2.15 1.66
N VAL A 248 -17.09 0.96 1.69
CA VAL A 248 -16.03 0.57 2.64
C VAL A 248 -14.78 0.12 1.88
N GLY A 249 -13.81 -0.44 2.57
CA GLY A 249 -12.69 -1.17 2.01
C GLY A 249 -11.36 -0.45 2.03
N LEU A 250 -10.32 -1.19 1.62
CA LEU A 250 -8.93 -0.76 1.59
C LEU A 250 -8.47 -0.51 0.15
N ASN A 251 -8.09 0.74 -0.13
CA ASN A 251 -7.84 1.23 -1.49
C ASN A 251 -6.45 1.85 -1.60
N PRO A 252 -5.44 1.09 -2.09
CA PRO A 252 -4.12 1.63 -2.35
C PRO A 252 -4.12 2.62 -3.53
N LEU A 253 -3.51 3.78 -3.31
CA LEU A 253 -3.29 4.79 -4.34
C LEU A 253 -1.93 4.57 -4.99
N ARG A 254 -1.91 3.95 -6.17
CA ARG A 254 -0.68 3.61 -6.89
C ARG A 254 0.07 4.87 -7.33
N GLY A 255 1.42 4.85 -7.29
CA GLY A 255 2.26 6.01 -7.56
C GLY A 255 2.42 6.33 -9.04
N GLN A 256 2.86 5.34 -9.84
CA GLN A 256 3.13 5.52 -11.26
C GLN A 256 1.94 5.12 -12.13
N ASN A 257 1.86 5.75 -13.31
CA ASN A 257 0.74 5.60 -14.25
C ASN A 257 0.66 4.20 -14.90
N ASN A 258 1.76 3.45 -15.02
CA ASN A 258 1.79 2.12 -15.65
C ASN A 258 2.38 1.03 -14.74
N VAL A 259 2.20 1.14 -13.42
CA VAL A 259 2.72 0.13 -12.48
C VAL A 259 2.07 -1.24 -12.70
N GLN A 260 0.79 -1.27 -13.05
CA GLN A 260 0.08 -2.50 -13.37
C GLN A 260 0.61 -3.12 -14.66
N GLY A 261 0.71 -2.33 -15.74
CA GLY A 261 1.22 -2.82 -17.03
C GLY A 261 2.66 -3.31 -16.96
N ALA A 262 3.53 -2.68 -16.18
CA ALA A 262 4.89 -3.17 -15.98
C ALA A 262 4.89 -4.57 -15.32
N ALA A 263 4.04 -4.80 -14.33
CA ALA A 263 3.86 -6.12 -13.71
C ALA A 263 3.27 -7.14 -14.71
N ASP A 264 2.23 -6.75 -15.46
CA ASP A 264 1.60 -7.59 -16.50
C ASP A 264 2.61 -8.03 -17.58
N MET A 265 3.58 -7.16 -17.90
CA MET A 265 4.65 -7.45 -18.86
C MET A 265 5.82 -8.24 -18.26
N GLY A 266 5.74 -8.66 -16.99
CA GLY A 266 6.72 -9.54 -16.36
C GLY A 266 7.99 -8.84 -15.86
N VAL A 267 7.92 -7.54 -15.53
CA VAL A 267 9.01 -6.79 -14.92
C VAL A 267 9.07 -7.09 -13.42
N GLN A 268 9.35 -8.34 -13.11
CA GLN A 268 9.53 -8.85 -11.75
C GLN A 268 10.30 -10.18 -11.79
N PRO A 269 11.20 -10.47 -10.82
CA PRO A 269 12.15 -11.57 -10.93
C PRO A 269 11.52 -12.96 -10.84
N HIS A 270 10.33 -13.08 -10.28
CA HIS A 270 9.67 -14.37 -9.96
C HIS A 270 8.53 -14.73 -10.90
N GLN A 271 8.14 -13.84 -11.81
CA GLN A 271 7.05 -14.07 -12.77
C GLN A 271 7.39 -13.51 -14.15
N GLY A 272 6.97 -14.23 -15.19
CA GLY A 272 7.04 -13.77 -16.57
C GLY A 272 5.85 -12.86 -16.96
N ALA A 273 5.79 -12.48 -18.25
CA ALA A 273 4.65 -11.75 -18.80
C ALA A 273 3.35 -12.55 -18.61
N GLY A 274 2.26 -11.86 -18.27
CA GLY A 274 0.98 -12.50 -17.95
C GLY A 274 0.99 -13.30 -16.65
N TYR A 275 1.91 -12.98 -15.73
CA TYR A 275 2.09 -13.66 -14.43
C TYR A 275 2.46 -15.14 -14.53
N LEU A 276 3.10 -15.54 -15.64
CA LEU A 276 3.59 -16.89 -15.80
C LEU A 276 4.61 -17.24 -14.71
N ASP A 277 4.43 -18.37 -14.06
CA ASP A 277 5.37 -18.87 -13.06
C ASP A 277 6.63 -19.38 -13.76
N ILE A 278 7.74 -18.67 -13.60
CA ILE A 278 9.02 -19.02 -14.24
C ILE A 278 9.65 -20.33 -13.73
N ASN A 279 9.14 -20.89 -12.64
CA ASN A 279 9.61 -22.14 -12.06
C ASN A 279 8.82 -23.36 -12.57
N LYS A 280 7.76 -23.15 -13.33
CA LYS A 280 6.98 -24.23 -13.94
C LYS A 280 7.38 -24.38 -15.40
N PRO A 281 7.96 -25.52 -15.81
CA PRO A 281 8.10 -25.83 -17.23
C PRO A 281 6.70 -25.93 -17.84
N GLU A 282 6.50 -25.30 -19.00
CA GLU A 282 5.31 -25.52 -19.83
C GLU A 282 5.32 -26.92 -20.44
#